data_24015f47b8e3824901fd21d772b93fca
#
_entry.id   24015f47b8e3824901fd21d772b93fca
#
_cell.length_a   1.000
_cell.length_b   1.000
_cell.length_c   1.000
_cell.angle_alpha   90.00
_cell.angle_beta   90.00
_cell.angle_gamma   90.00
#
_symmetry.space_group_name_H-M   'P 1'
#
loop_
_entity.id
_entity.type
_entity.pdbx_description
1 polymer ?
#
loop_
_entity_poly.entity_id
_entity_poly.type
_entity_poly.pdbx_seq_one_letter_code
_entity_poly.pdbx_strand_id
1 'polypeptide(L)'
;MVLSMTGYGRAEQTLNGRNITVELRSVNARFFEYSSRLPRTCGFLDDKLKALVADRVHRGKVELNLTIQSVAAADTVVQINWPLAESYRHALHALAERLDVKNDITVTALARFPDVLTQTAAPADPDALWADVAAVAAQAVEAFLTMRATEGAKLKEDVENRLQVVEDLVGQIEQGSAGRVQAYTERLYARLQELLADRNIDESRILTEAALFADKTAIDEETVRLHSHVAQYREILTLNEPIGRKLDFLTQELNREANTIGSKCQDAALTRLVVALKSEIEKIREQIQNIE
;
A
#
# COMPACT_ATOMS: atom_id res chain seq x y z
N MET A 1 -6.60 -14.56 -4.89
CA MET A 1 -5.23 -14.54 -4.31
C MET A 1 -5.01 -13.18 -3.67
N VAL A 2 -4.63 -13.12 -2.40
CA VAL A 2 -4.38 -11.86 -1.69
C VAL A 2 -3.09 -11.22 -2.20
N LEU A 3 -3.14 -9.95 -2.60
CA LEU A 3 -1.99 -9.19 -3.06
C LEU A 3 -1.70 -8.05 -2.09
N SER A 4 -0.41 -7.75 -1.87
CA SER A 4 -0.02 -6.53 -1.17
C SER A 4 -0.14 -5.31 -2.10
N MET A 5 -0.54 -4.16 -1.56
CA MET A 5 -0.48 -2.88 -2.28
C MET A 5 0.94 -2.34 -2.39
N THR A 6 1.87 -2.80 -1.54
CA THR A 6 3.29 -2.47 -1.63
C THR A 6 4.00 -3.50 -2.50
N GLY A 7 4.97 -3.03 -3.27
CA GLY A 7 5.75 -3.90 -4.13
C GLY A 7 6.91 -3.19 -4.80
N TYR A 8 7.86 -3.97 -5.27
CA TYR A 8 8.99 -3.54 -6.05
C TYR A 8 9.29 -4.56 -7.16
N GLY A 9 9.55 -4.08 -8.35
CA GLY A 9 9.99 -4.89 -9.47
C GLY A 9 11.04 -4.15 -10.29
N ARG A 10 12.08 -4.84 -10.71
CA ARG A 10 13.13 -4.30 -11.57
C ARG A 10 13.50 -5.32 -12.65
N ALA A 11 13.65 -4.83 -13.85
CA ALA A 11 14.29 -5.58 -14.92
C ALA A 11 15.29 -4.70 -15.64
N GLU A 12 16.36 -5.33 -16.12
CA GLU A 12 17.42 -4.66 -16.85
C GLU A 12 17.88 -5.56 -17.98
N GLN A 13 17.90 -5.03 -19.21
CA GLN A 13 18.39 -5.76 -20.38
C GLN A 13 19.11 -4.82 -21.35
N THR A 14 20.09 -5.40 -22.04
CA THR A 14 20.75 -4.74 -23.17
C THR A 14 20.14 -5.26 -24.46
N LEU A 15 19.37 -4.42 -25.15
CA LEU A 15 18.69 -4.70 -26.41
C LEU A 15 19.09 -3.66 -27.45
N ASN A 16 19.42 -4.09 -28.65
CA ASN A 16 19.76 -3.23 -29.80
C ASN A 16 20.76 -2.10 -29.47
N GLY A 17 21.80 -2.41 -28.66
CA GLY A 17 22.86 -1.46 -28.29
C GLY A 17 22.45 -0.48 -27.16
N ARG A 18 21.32 -0.69 -26.52
CA ARG A 18 20.80 0.13 -25.42
C ARG A 18 20.63 -0.71 -24.16
N ASN A 19 21.16 -0.25 -23.05
CA ASN A 19 20.85 -0.80 -21.73
C ASN A 19 19.56 -0.13 -21.20
N ILE A 20 18.51 -0.91 -21.07
CA ILE A 20 17.17 -0.48 -20.65
C ILE A 20 16.92 -1.02 -19.25
N THR A 21 16.68 -0.14 -18.31
CA THR A 21 16.28 -0.49 -16.93
C THR A 21 14.88 0.05 -16.66
N VAL A 22 13.99 -0.83 -16.21
CA VAL A 22 12.65 -0.46 -15.74
C VAL A 22 12.52 -0.85 -14.28
N GLU A 23 12.12 0.10 -13.45
CA GLU A 23 11.84 -0.10 -12.05
C GLU A 23 10.41 0.31 -11.74
N LEU A 24 9.71 -0.54 -11.00
CA LEU A 24 8.36 -0.31 -10.51
C LEU A 24 8.37 -0.33 -8.98
N ARG A 25 7.72 0.63 -8.37
CA ARG A 25 7.49 0.69 -6.93
C ARG A 25 6.05 1.07 -6.66
N SER A 26 5.42 0.43 -5.69
CA SER A 26 4.10 0.86 -5.24
C SER A 26 4.03 1.06 -3.73
N VAL A 27 3.12 1.96 -3.34
CA VAL A 27 2.73 2.21 -1.95
C VAL A 27 1.21 2.20 -1.84
N ASN A 28 0.69 2.00 -0.64
CA ASN A 28 -0.74 2.03 -0.40
C ASN A 28 -1.35 3.37 -0.83
N ALA A 29 -2.43 3.30 -1.60
CA ALA A 29 -3.28 4.43 -1.94
C ALA A 29 -4.74 3.98 -2.11
N ARG A 30 -5.67 4.92 -1.93
CA ARG A 30 -7.11 4.62 -2.02
C ARG A 30 -7.56 4.23 -3.42
N PHE A 31 -6.91 4.80 -4.44
CA PHE A 31 -7.19 4.59 -5.86
C PHE A 31 -5.90 4.20 -6.58
N PHE A 32 -6.03 3.74 -7.82
CA PHE A 32 -4.88 3.60 -8.69
C PHE A 32 -4.35 4.97 -9.08
N GLU A 33 -3.11 5.25 -8.71
CA GLU A 33 -2.37 6.44 -9.09
C GLU A 33 -1.11 6.00 -9.81
N TYR A 34 -0.80 6.63 -10.93
CA TYR A 34 0.41 6.34 -11.70
C TYR A 34 1.25 7.60 -11.85
N SER A 35 2.53 7.45 -11.63
CA SER A 35 3.53 8.47 -11.94
C SER A 35 4.76 7.80 -12.57
N SER A 36 5.40 8.50 -13.49
CA SER A 36 6.57 7.99 -14.19
C SER A 36 7.73 8.97 -14.18
N ARG A 37 8.93 8.44 -14.26
CA ARG A 37 10.16 9.18 -14.55
C ARG A 37 10.79 8.58 -15.80
N LEU A 38 10.71 9.34 -16.88
CA LEU A 38 11.20 8.93 -18.20
C LEU A 38 12.29 9.90 -18.67
N PRO A 39 13.25 9.43 -19.51
CA PRO A 39 14.13 10.34 -20.23
C PRO A 39 13.30 11.31 -21.08
N ARG A 40 13.71 12.59 -21.16
CA ARG A 40 12.98 13.64 -21.89
C ARG A 40 12.64 13.28 -23.34
N THR A 41 13.50 12.50 -23.99
CA THR A 41 13.32 12.05 -25.38
C THR A 41 12.31 10.93 -25.53
N CYS A 42 11.88 10.29 -24.43
CA CYS A 42 11.02 9.09 -24.42
C CYS A 42 9.63 9.36 -23.81
N GLY A 43 9.21 10.62 -23.69
CA GLY A 43 7.91 10.98 -23.12
C GLY A 43 6.71 10.36 -23.84
N PHE A 44 6.84 10.03 -25.12
CA PHE A 44 5.80 9.36 -25.92
C PHE A 44 5.51 7.91 -25.47
N LEU A 45 6.38 7.32 -24.63
CA LEU A 45 6.19 5.98 -24.05
C LEU A 45 5.29 5.97 -22.81
N ASP A 46 5.02 7.13 -22.21
CA ASP A 46 4.34 7.23 -20.92
C ASP A 46 2.95 6.58 -20.92
N ASP A 47 2.12 6.95 -21.90
CA ASP A 47 0.77 6.40 -22.00
C ASP A 47 0.76 4.88 -22.25
N LYS A 48 1.72 4.38 -23.05
CA LYS A 48 1.87 2.95 -23.33
C LYS A 48 2.30 2.18 -22.07
N LEU A 49 3.25 2.71 -21.32
CA LEU A 49 3.70 2.14 -20.04
C LEU A 49 2.61 2.18 -18.97
N LYS A 50 1.88 3.30 -18.87
CA LYS A 50 0.72 3.42 -17.98
C LYS A 50 -0.34 2.38 -18.28
N ALA A 51 -0.67 2.16 -19.57
CA ALA A 51 -1.64 1.15 -19.96
C ALA A 51 -1.19 -0.27 -19.58
N LEU A 52 0.10 -0.60 -19.78
CA LEU A 52 0.67 -1.90 -19.41
C LEU A 52 0.60 -2.16 -17.90
N VAL A 53 0.82 -1.13 -17.07
CA VAL A 53 0.72 -1.26 -15.61
C VAL A 53 -0.73 -1.31 -15.16
N ALA A 54 -1.62 -0.47 -15.71
CA ALA A 54 -3.03 -0.38 -15.33
C ALA A 54 -3.84 -1.65 -15.65
N ASP A 55 -3.41 -2.43 -16.66
CA ASP A 55 -3.99 -3.74 -16.98
C ASP A 55 -3.82 -4.76 -15.83
N ARG A 56 -2.79 -4.61 -15.03
CA ARG A 56 -2.39 -5.58 -13.99
C ARG A 56 -2.53 -5.07 -12.56
N VAL A 57 -2.66 -3.76 -12.35
CA VAL A 57 -2.71 -3.12 -11.04
C VAL A 57 -3.91 -2.19 -10.97
N HIS A 58 -4.83 -2.49 -10.04
CA HIS A 58 -6.10 -1.76 -9.94
C HIS A 58 -6.16 -0.79 -8.76
N ARG A 59 -5.20 -0.90 -7.82
CA ARG A 59 -5.14 -0.06 -6.63
C ARG A 59 -3.69 0.18 -6.20
N GLY A 60 -3.46 1.32 -5.52
CA GLY A 60 -2.13 1.73 -5.05
C GLY A 60 -1.52 2.83 -5.91
N LYS A 61 -0.56 3.54 -5.35
CA LYS A 61 0.23 4.53 -6.08
C LYS A 61 1.48 3.86 -6.63
N VAL A 62 1.55 3.74 -7.96
CA VAL A 62 2.66 3.12 -8.68
C VAL A 62 3.57 4.20 -9.25
N GLU A 63 4.85 4.10 -8.96
CA GLU A 63 5.91 4.90 -9.57
C GLU A 63 6.73 4.01 -10.50
N LEU A 64 6.84 4.42 -11.77
CA LEU A 64 7.66 3.76 -12.79
C LEU A 64 8.87 4.64 -13.11
N ASN A 65 10.07 4.05 -13.07
CA ASN A 65 11.31 4.70 -13.47
C ASN A 65 11.90 3.94 -14.68
N LEU A 66 12.05 4.64 -15.80
CA LEU A 66 12.70 4.12 -17.01
C LEU A 66 14.04 4.81 -17.20
N THR A 67 15.09 4.02 -17.30
CA THR A 67 16.43 4.50 -17.69
C THR A 67 16.86 3.81 -18.96
N ILE A 68 17.33 4.58 -19.93
CA ILE A 68 17.88 4.07 -21.19
C ILE A 68 19.28 4.66 -21.37
N GLN A 69 20.29 3.80 -21.47
CA GLN A 69 21.67 4.19 -21.71
C GLN A 69 22.16 3.55 -23.02
N SER A 70 22.69 4.34 -23.94
CA SER A 70 23.35 3.81 -25.13
C SER A 70 24.67 3.15 -24.73
N VAL A 71 24.85 1.90 -25.11
CA VAL A 71 26.09 1.13 -24.87
C VAL A 71 27.03 1.20 -26.06
N ALA A 72 26.49 1.50 -27.25
CA ALA A 72 27.25 1.61 -28.47
C ALA A 72 27.59 3.08 -28.81
N ALA A 73 28.84 3.38 -29.03
CA ALA A 73 29.31 4.69 -29.51
C ALA A 73 28.76 5.05 -30.91
N ALA A 74 28.09 4.12 -31.56
CA ALA A 74 27.57 4.25 -32.92
C ALA A 74 26.33 5.16 -33.08
N ASP A 75 25.65 5.48 -31.96
CA ASP A 75 24.39 6.24 -32.00
C ASP A 75 24.57 7.76 -31.79
N THR A 76 25.81 8.25 -31.75
CA THR A 76 26.07 9.68 -31.62
C THR A 76 26.42 10.29 -32.94
N VAL A 77 25.55 11.13 -33.49
CA VAL A 77 25.80 11.91 -34.68
C VAL A 77 26.25 13.31 -34.30
N VAL A 78 27.38 13.75 -34.80
CA VAL A 78 27.83 15.14 -34.66
C VAL A 78 27.15 15.96 -35.76
N GLN A 79 26.33 16.91 -35.35
CA GLN A 79 25.67 17.86 -36.24
C GLN A 79 26.36 19.23 -36.17
N ILE A 80 26.40 19.91 -37.30
CA ILE A 80 26.96 21.26 -37.43
C ILE A 80 25.80 22.26 -37.47
N ASN A 81 25.78 23.22 -36.56
CA ASN A 81 24.87 24.37 -36.62
C ASN A 81 25.44 25.40 -37.56
N TRP A 82 25.19 25.24 -38.84
CA TRP A 82 25.72 26.12 -39.90
C TRP A 82 25.36 27.60 -39.70
N PRO A 83 24.08 27.96 -39.38
CA PRO A 83 23.74 29.37 -39.16
C PRO A 83 24.55 30.03 -38.03
N LEU A 84 24.77 29.30 -36.94
CA LEU A 84 25.54 29.76 -35.80
C LEU A 84 27.03 29.86 -36.14
N ALA A 85 27.60 28.87 -36.84
CA ALA A 85 28.98 28.87 -37.26
C ALA A 85 29.28 30.04 -38.20
N GLU A 86 28.38 30.34 -39.14
CA GLU A 86 28.50 31.52 -40.03
C GLU A 86 28.39 32.84 -39.25
N SER A 87 27.49 32.93 -38.31
CA SER A 87 27.33 34.10 -37.43
C SER A 87 28.61 34.38 -36.65
N TYR A 88 29.24 33.38 -36.02
CA TYR A 88 30.52 33.50 -35.34
C TYR A 88 31.62 33.94 -36.35
N ARG A 89 31.72 33.38 -37.51
CA ARG A 89 32.69 33.76 -38.55
C ARG A 89 32.55 35.23 -38.92
N HIS A 90 31.34 35.72 -39.14
CA HIS A 90 31.08 37.12 -39.48
C HIS A 90 31.44 38.05 -38.35
N ALA A 91 31.07 37.72 -37.10
CA ALA A 91 31.39 38.49 -35.91
C ALA A 91 32.90 38.60 -35.67
N LEU A 92 33.63 37.52 -35.82
CA LEU A 92 35.10 37.51 -35.67
C LEU A 92 35.79 38.26 -36.79
N HIS A 93 35.28 38.26 -38.03
CA HIS A 93 35.80 39.08 -39.12
C HIS A 93 35.62 40.57 -38.85
N ALA A 94 34.43 40.96 -38.42
CA ALA A 94 34.15 42.36 -38.07
C ALA A 94 35.01 42.83 -36.84
N LEU A 95 35.28 41.98 -35.89
CA LEU A 95 36.20 42.25 -34.78
C LEU A 95 37.64 42.49 -35.28
N ALA A 96 38.13 41.63 -36.17
CA ALA A 96 39.47 41.73 -36.73
C ALA A 96 39.64 43.06 -37.50
N GLU A 97 38.67 43.41 -38.33
CA GLU A 97 38.67 44.68 -39.07
C GLU A 97 38.62 45.93 -38.10
N ARG A 98 37.73 45.87 -37.12
CA ARG A 98 37.51 47.04 -36.20
C ARG A 98 38.69 47.27 -35.28
N LEU A 99 39.38 46.20 -34.86
CA LEU A 99 40.50 46.26 -33.92
C LEU A 99 41.87 46.31 -34.60
N ASP A 100 41.89 46.27 -35.93
CA ASP A 100 43.11 46.21 -36.78
C ASP A 100 44.05 45.07 -36.37
N VAL A 101 43.47 43.90 -36.15
CA VAL A 101 44.22 42.70 -35.77
C VAL A 101 44.09 41.62 -36.87
N LYS A 102 45.09 40.74 -36.97
CA LYS A 102 45.09 39.70 -37.93
C LYS A 102 43.93 38.70 -37.65
N ASN A 103 43.15 38.41 -38.68
CA ASN A 103 42.15 37.35 -38.62
C ASN A 103 42.82 36.00 -38.71
N ASP A 104 42.80 35.22 -37.67
CA ASP A 104 43.38 33.86 -37.55
C ASP A 104 42.34 32.77 -37.32
N ILE A 105 41.10 33.01 -37.78
CA ILE A 105 39.99 32.07 -37.62
C ILE A 105 40.34 30.72 -38.28
N THR A 106 40.35 29.66 -37.49
CA THR A 106 40.51 28.30 -37.99
C THR A 106 39.21 27.51 -37.79
N VAL A 107 39.02 26.44 -38.56
CA VAL A 107 37.92 25.51 -38.41
C VAL A 107 37.85 24.94 -36.97
N THR A 108 39.03 24.66 -36.40
CA THR A 108 39.12 24.16 -35.01
C THR A 108 38.68 25.22 -34.00
N ALA A 109 38.96 26.50 -34.23
CA ALA A 109 38.50 27.59 -33.39
C ALA A 109 36.96 27.72 -33.44
N LEU A 110 36.37 27.69 -34.64
CA LEU A 110 34.94 27.75 -34.84
C LEU A 110 34.23 26.54 -34.23
N ALA A 111 34.79 25.36 -34.33
CA ALA A 111 34.24 24.12 -33.77
C ALA A 111 34.20 24.12 -32.24
N ARG A 112 35.00 24.95 -31.58
CA ARG A 112 35.05 25.07 -30.11
C ARG A 112 34.03 26.01 -29.53
N PHE A 113 33.41 26.88 -30.35
CA PHE A 113 32.35 27.73 -29.86
C PHE A 113 31.13 26.91 -29.41
N PRO A 114 30.49 27.31 -28.30
CA PRO A 114 29.30 26.61 -27.81
C PRO A 114 28.26 26.45 -28.93
N ASP A 115 27.61 25.28 -28.98
CA ASP A 115 26.49 24.93 -29.85
C ASP A 115 26.79 24.98 -31.37
N VAL A 116 28.03 25.15 -31.80
CA VAL A 116 28.45 25.02 -33.20
C VAL A 116 28.51 23.58 -33.60
N LEU A 117 29.08 22.70 -32.74
CA LEU A 117 29.03 21.27 -32.87
C LEU A 117 28.15 20.71 -31.79
N THR A 118 27.07 20.07 -32.14
CA THR A 118 26.18 19.37 -31.23
C THR A 118 26.25 17.88 -31.41
N GLN A 119 26.34 17.14 -30.31
CA GLN A 119 26.24 15.68 -30.35
C GLN A 119 24.80 15.31 -30.07
N THR A 120 24.14 14.71 -31.05
CA THR A 120 22.79 14.19 -30.91
C THR A 120 22.80 12.69 -31.06
N ALA A 121 22.02 12.01 -30.22
CA ALA A 121 21.75 10.59 -30.43
C ALA A 121 21.03 10.44 -31.79
N ALA A 122 21.39 9.40 -32.56
CA ALA A 122 20.65 9.08 -33.77
C ALA A 122 19.16 8.91 -33.43
N PRO A 123 18.23 9.44 -34.27
CA PRO A 123 16.80 9.28 -34.01
C PRO A 123 16.48 7.78 -34.02
N ALA A 124 16.08 7.31 -32.82
CA ALA A 124 15.62 5.93 -32.68
C ALA A 124 14.25 5.79 -33.34
N ASP A 125 14.03 4.69 -34.05
CA ASP A 125 12.69 4.33 -34.48
C ASP A 125 11.79 4.16 -33.22
N PRO A 126 10.72 4.96 -33.09
CA PRO A 126 9.86 4.92 -31.91
C PRO A 126 9.20 3.56 -31.68
N ASP A 127 8.89 2.82 -32.74
CA ASP A 127 8.22 1.52 -32.61
C ASP A 127 9.22 0.42 -32.19
N ALA A 128 10.44 0.45 -32.77
CA ALA A 128 11.51 -0.44 -32.34
C ALA A 128 11.89 -0.18 -30.85
N LEU A 129 11.99 1.09 -30.47
CA LEU A 129 12.29 1.45 -29.09
C LEU A 129 11.15 1.00 -28.12
N TRP A 130 9.90 1.14 -28.54
CA TRP A 130 8.77 0.65 -27.76
C TRP A 130 8.82 -0.87 -27.59
N ALA A 131 9.12 -1.62 -28.64
CA ALA A 131 9.24 -3.08 -28.57
C ALA A 131 10.28 -3.51 -27.51
N ASP A 132 11.46 -2.87 -27.54
CA ASP A 132 12.53 -3.13 -26.56
C ASP A 132 12.10 -2.78 -25.12
N VAL A 133 11.54 -1.59 -24.94
CA VAL A 133 11.09 -1.12 -23.60
C VAL A 133 9.94 -1.97 -23.08
N ALA A 134 8.98 -2.36 -23.93
CA ALA A 134 7.85 -3.19 -23.54
C ALA A 134 8.29 -4.57 -23.06
N ALA A 135 9.29 -5.17 -23.70
CA ALA A 135 9.84 -6.47 -23.28
C ALA A 135 10.46 -6.40 -21.87
N VAL A 136 11.23 -5.34 -21.59
CA VAL A 136 11.84 -5.14 -20.25
C VAL A 136 10.79 -4.74 -19.22
N ALA A 137 9.84 -3.87 -19.58
CA ALA A 137 8.75 -3.46 -18.72
C ALA A 137 7.86 -4.63 -18.30
N ALA A 138 7.55 -5.56 -19.22
CA ALA A 138 6.80 -6.77 -18.90
C ALA A 138 7.50 -7.62 -17.83
N GLN A 139 8.81 -7.78 -17.91
CA GLN A 139 9.58 -8.52 -16.91
C GLN A 139 9.61 -7.80 -15.56
N ALA A 140 9.74 -6.47 -15.56
CA ALA A 140 9.67 -5.68 -14.33
C ALA A 140 8.29 -5.78 -13.66
N VAL A 141 7.21 -5.79 -14.46
CA VAL A 141 5.84 -5.99 -13.96
C VAL A 141 5.66 -7.39 -13.39
N GLU A 142 6.16 -8.44 -14.03
CA GLU A 142 6.08 -9.81 -13.48
C GLU A 142 6.86 -9.95 -12.16
N ALA A 143 8.06 -9.37 -12.07
CA ALA A 143 8.82 -9.34 -10.82
C ALA A 143 8.07 -8.57 -9.71
N PHE A 144 7.45 -7.45 -10.06
CA PHE A 144 6.62 -6.65 -9.18
C PHE A 144 5.41 -7.41 -8.66
N LEU A 145 4.66 -8.10 -9.54
CA LEU A 145 3.50 -8.91 -9.18
C LEU A 145 3.87 -10.10 -8.30
N THR A 146 5.01 -10.75 -8.60
CA THR A 146 5.54 -11.85 -7.79
C THR A 146 5.86 -11.40 -6.35
N MET A 147 6.48 -10.24 -6.20
CA MET A 147 6.74 -9.67 -4.88
C MET A 147 5.45 -9.37 -4.12
N ARG A 148 4.46 -8.73 -4.78
CA ARG A 148 3.15 -8.43 -4.20
C ARG A 148 2.40 -9.68 -3.76
N ALA A 149 2.47 -10.76 -4.56
CA ALA A 149 1.86 -12.04 -4.22
C ALA A 149 2.54 -12.69 -3.00
N THR A 150 3.86 -12.65 -2.95
CA THR A 150 4.64 -13.19 -1.83
C THR A 150 4.35 -12.44 -0.53
N GLU A 151 4.31 -11.11 -0.58
CA GLU A 151 3.98 -10.28 0.58
C GLU A 151 2.52 -10.43 0.98
N GLY A 152 1.59 -10.48 0.01
CA GLY A 152 0.18 -10.71 0.24
C GLY A 152 -0.11 -12.05 0.93
N ALA A 153 0.64 -13.11 0.60
CA ALA A 153 0.53 -14.39 1.27
C ALA A 153 0.95 -14.30 2.76
N LYS A 154 2.01 -13.57 3.06
CA LYS A 154 2.45 -13.33 4.46
C LYS A 154 1.46 -12.49 5.25
N LEU A 155 0.88 -11.45 4.61
CA LEU A 155 -0.17 -10.64 5.24
C LEU A 155 -1.41 -11.48 5.56
N LYS A 156 -1.81 -12.36 4.64
CA LYS A 156 -2.91 -13.28 4.86
C LYS A 156 -2.65 -14.20 6.06
N GLU A 157 -1.46 -14.81 6.13
CA GLU A 157 -1.07 -15.69 7.24
C GLU A 157 -1.06 -14.94 8.58
N ASP A 158 -0.51 -13.73 8.64
CA ASP A 158 -0.53 -12.90 9.86
C ASP A 158 -1.96 -12.57 10.30
N VAL A 159 -2.85 -12.20 9.36
CA VAL A 159 -4.26 -11.94 9.65
C VAL A 159 -4.97 -13.20 10.15
N GLU A 160 -4.76 -14.35 9.53
CA GLU A 160 -5.35 -15.63 9.97
C GLU A 160 -4.92 -16.01 11.40
N ASN A 161 -3.63 -15.84 11.72
CA ASN A 161 -3.12 -16.07 13.08
C ASN A 161 -3.75 -15.10 14.10
N ARG A 162 -3.93 -13.84 13.76
CA ARG A 162 -4.59 -12.85 14.64
C ARG A 162 -6.07 -13.13 14.82
N LEU A 163 -6.76 -13.59 13.77
CA LEU A 163 -8.15 -14.02 13.89
C LEU A 163 -8.29 -15.19 14.86
N GLN A 164 -7.32 -16.10 14.89
CA GLN A 164 -7.31 -17.18 15.90
C GLN A 164 -7.16 -16.63 17.32
N VAL A 165 -6.26 -15.65 17.53
CA VAL A 165 -6.12 -14.98 18.84
C VAL A 165 -7.42 -14.26 19.24
N VAL A 166 -8.11 -13.63 18.29
CA VAL A 166 -9.43 -13.01 18.52
C VAL A 166 -10.43 -14.06 19.01
N GLU A 167 -10.55 -15.21 18.35
CA GLU A 167 -11.45 -16.29 18.78
C GLU A 167 -11.11 -16.84 20.17
N ASP A 168 -9.82 -17.02 20.46
CA ASP A 168 -9.37 -17.48 21.77
C ASP A 168 -9.73 -16.48 22.89
N LEU A 169 -9.60 -15.18 22.62
CA LEU A 169 -9.98 -14.12 23.55
C LEU A 169 -11.51 -14.05 23.74
N VAL A 170 -12.28 -14.23 22.67
CA VAL A 170 -13.75 -14.29 22.75
C VAL A 170 -14.17 -15.48 23.61
N GLY A 171 -13.58 -16.67 23.42
CA GLY A 171 -13.85 -17.84 24.24
C GLY A 171 -13.50 -17.63 25.73
N GLN A 172 -12.41 -16.92 26.04
CA GLN A 172 -12.07 -16.54 27.42
C GLN A 172 -13.08 -15.56 28.02
N ILE A 173 -13.59 -14.61 27.23
CA ILE A 173 -14.63 -13.67 27.63
C ILE A 173 -15.94 -14.40 27.94
N GLU A 174 -16.35 -15.36 27.09
CA GLU A 174 -17.54 -16.20 27.30
C GLU A 174 -17.42 -17.00 28.60
N GLN A 175 -16.30 -17.68 28.81
CA GLN A 175 -16.04 -18.43 30.04
C GLN A 175 -16.04 -17.53 31.28
N GLY A 176 -15.40 -16.37 31.20
CA GLY A 176 -15.35 -15.41 32.30
C GLY A 176 -16.68 -14.72 32.59
N SER A 177 -17.62 -14.71 31.63
CA SER A 177 -18.96 -14.17 31.81
C SER A 177 -19.92 -15.18 32.47
N ALA A 178 -19.64 -16.47 32.36
CA ALA A 178 -20.46 -17.51 32.92
C ALA A 178 -20.55 -17.40 34.45
N GLY A 179 -21.76 -17.56 35.01
CA GLY A 179 -22.00 -17.51 36.46
C GLY A 179 -21.98 -16.12 37.10
N ARG A 180 -21.74 -15.04 36.34
CA ARG A 180 -21.67 -13.65 36.86
C ARG A 180 -22.98 -13.20 37.51
N VAL A 181 -24.12 -13.55 36.93
CA VAL A 181 -25.45 -13.23 37.47
C VAL A 181 -25.63 -13.90 38.80
N GLN A 182 -25.26 -15.17 38.93
CA GLN A 182 -25.33 -15.91 40.22
C GLN A 182 -24.40 -15.26 41.24
N ALA A 183 -23.15 -15.02 40.94
CA ALA A 183 -22.20 -14.38 41.84
C ALA A 183 -22.62 -12.95 42.26
N TYR A 184 -23.27 -12.22 41.35
CA TYR A 184 -23.87 -10.90 41.68
C TYR A 184 -25.03 -11.05 42.67
N THR A 185 -25.94 -11.99 42.42
CA THR A 185 -27.11 -12.26 43.25
C THR A 185 -26.69 -12.68 44.67
N GLU A 186 -25.71 -13.57 44.80
CA GLU A 186 -25.18 -14.01 46.07
C GLU A 186 -24.54 -12.85 46.85
N ARG A 187 -23.78 -12.01 46.19
CA ARG A 187 -23.16 -10.81 46.80
C ARG A 187 -24.19 -9.77 47.22
N LEU A 188 -25.21 -9.55 46.39
CA LEU A 188 -26.33 -8.66 46.72
C LEU A 188 -27.09 -9.13 47.94
N TYR A 189 -27.36 -10.44 47.99
CA TYR A 189 -28.05 -11.06 49.15
C TYR A 189 -27.24 -10.90 50.43
N ALA A 190 -25.95 -11.25 50.43
CA ALA A 190 -25.06 -11.10 51.57
C ALA A 190 -24.98 -9.63 52.05
N ARG A 191 -24.90 -8.67 51.12
CA ARG A 191 -24.84 -7.24 51.47
C ARG A 191 -26.14 -6.74 52.10
N LEU A 192 -27.28 -7.22 51.58
CA LEU A 192 -28.58 -6.89 52.17
C LEU A 192 -28.76 -7.47 53.58
N GLN A 193 -28.27 -8.69 53.82
CA GLN A 193 -28.26 -9.28 55.17
C GLN A 193 -27.46 -8.43 56.18
N GLU A 194 -26.26 -7.98 55.78
CA GLU A 194 -25.45 -7.09 56.62
C GLU A 194 -26.16 -5.76 56.96
N LEU A 195 -26.87 -5.16 55.96
CA LEU A 195 -27.49 -3.84 56.13
C LEU A 195 -28.84 -3.86 56.88
N LEU A 196 -29.60 -4.95 56.67
CA LEU A 196 -30.97 -5.03 57.19
C LEU A 196 -31.06 -5.74 58.54
N ALA A 197 -29.97 -6.36 59.01
CA ALA A 197 -29.94 -7.16 60.23
C ALA A 197 -31.12 -8.16 60.30
N ASP A 198 -32.06 -8.02 61.25
CA ASP A 198 -33.21 -8.91 61.40
C ASP A 198 -34.47 -8.53 60.60
N ARG A 199 -34.37 -7.61 59.65
CA ARG A 199 -35.51 -7.24 58.78
C ARG A 199 -35.66 -8.23 57.63
N ASN A 200 -36.91 -8.54 57.27
CA ASN A 200 -37.21 -9.43 56.13
C ASN A 200 -36.66 -8.84 54.82
N ILE A 201 -35.90 -9.65 54.10
CA ILE A 201 -35.44 -9.36 52.78
C ILE A 201 -36.56 -9.70 51.78
N ASP A 202 -36.91 -8.75 50.92
CA ASP A 202 -37.86 -8.98 49.83
C ASP A 202 -37.17 -9.67 48.68
N GLU A 203 -37.34 -10.99 48.58
CA GLU A 203 -36.73 -11.82 47.54
C GLU A 203 -37.16 -11.38 46.10
N SER A 204 -38.36 -10.84 45.94
CA SER A 204 -38.86 -10.38 44.63
C SER A 204 -38.03 -9.21 44.11
N ARG A 205 -37.55 -8.33 44.99
CA ARG A 205 -36.64 -7.24 44.64
C ARG A 205 -35.25 -7.73 44.22
N ILE A 206 -34.72 -8.75 44.93
CA ILE A 206 -33.44 -9.37 44.57
C ILE A 206 -33.51 -9.98 43.19
N LEU A 207 -34.56 -10.73 42.89
CA LEU A 207 -34.80 -11.32 41.57
C LEU A 207 -34.91 -10.27 40.46
N THR A 208 -35.60 -9.16 40.74
CA THR A 208 -35.73 -8.06 39.79
C THR A 208 -34.37 -7.40 39.51
N GLU A 209 -33.56 -7.12 40.53
CA GLU A 209 -32.21 -6.57 40.36
C GLU A 209 -31.26 -7.57 39.64
N ALA A 210 -31.36 -8.86 39.94
CA ALA A 210 -30.61 -9.89 39.24
C ALA A 210 -30.99 -9.95 37.77
N ALA A 211 -32.27 -9.86 37.42
CA ALA A 211 -32.75 -9.81 36.04
C ALA A 211 -32.25 -8.56 35.29
N LEU A 212 -32.31 -7.40 35.93
CA LEU A 212 -31.78 -6.15 35.37
C LEU A 212 -30.25 -6.22 35.19
N PHE A 213 -29.53 -6.84 36.10
CA PHE A 213 -28.10 -7.05 35.98
C PHE A 213 -27.78 -8.01 34.84
N ALA A 214 -28.53 -9.12 34.73
CA ALA A 214 -28.40 -10.09 33.66
C ALA A 214 -28.56 -9.42 32.27
N ASP A 215 -29.62 -8.63 32.10
CA ASP A 215 -29.88 -7.91 30.85
C ASP A 215 -28.77 -6.90 30.51
N LYS A 216 -28.30 -6.13 31.50
CA LYS A 216 -27.23 -5.15 31.33
C LYS A 216 -25.87 -5.76 31.02
N THR A 217 -25.61 -7.00 31.41
CA THR A 217 -24.32 -7.67 31.29
C THR A 217 -24.33 -8.82 30.29
N ALA A 218 -25.46 -9.08 29.64
CA ALA A 218 -25.57 -10.07 28.57
C ALA A 218 -24.68 -9.68 27.40
N ILE A 219 -23.79 -10.60 26.99
CA ILE A 219 -22.84 -10.40 25.87
C ILE A 219 -22.95 -11.51 24.82
N ASP A 220 -23.90 -12.42 24.97
CA ASP A 220 -24.03 -13.62 24.12
C ASP A 220 -24.25 -13.24 22.65
N GLU A 221 -25.01 -12.19 22.38
CA GLU A 221 -25.28 -11.73 21.02
C GLU A 221 -23.99 -11.21 20.37
N GLU A 222 -23.22 -10.41 21.10
CA GLU A 222 -21.97 -9.83 20.62
C GLU A 222 -20.91 -10.90 20.35
N THR A 223 -20.81 -11.93 21.22
CA THR A 223 -19.85 -13.02 21.02
C THR A 223 -20.22 -13.90 19.82
N VAL A 224 -21.50 -14.22 19.66
CA VAL A 224 -22.00 -14.94 18.46
C VAL A 224 -21.73 -14.15 17.19
N ARG A 225 -21.93 -12.83 17.22
CA ARG A 225 -21.61 -11.96 16.06
C ARG A 225 -20.12 -11.92 15.78
N LEU A 226 -19.27 -11.84 16.81
CA LEU A 226 -17.82 -11.91 16.64
C LEU A 226 -17.38 -13.20 15.95
N HIS A 227 -17.87 -14.37 16.39
CA HIS A 227 -17.59 -15.64 15.74
C HIS A 227 -18.06 -15.67 14.28
N SER A 228 -19.27 -15.15 14.00
CA SER A 228 -19.79 -15.05 12.65
C SER A 228 -18.92 -14.15 11.75
N HIS A 229 -18.48 -12.98 12.26
CA HIS A 229 -17.63 -12.08 11.51
C HIS A 229 -16.24 -12.66 11.26
N VAL A 230 -15.66 -13.39 12.20
CA VAL A 230 -14.39 -14.11 12.01
C VAL A 230 -14.52 -15.18 10.94
N ALA A 231 -15.61 -15.96 10.93
CA ALA A 231 -15.85 -16.94 9.89
C ALA A 231 -15.97 -16.30 8.50
N GLN A 232 -16.76 -15.23 8.36
CA GLN A 232 -16.89 -14.46 7.12
C GLN A 232 -15.54 -13.85 6.68
N TYR A 233 -14.73 -13.43 7.64
CA TYR A 233 -13.40 -12.88 7.35
C TYR A 233 -12.50 -13.93 6.67
N ARG A 234 -12.47 -15.14 7.20
CA ARG A 234 -11.74 -16.27 6.61
C ARG A 234 -12.24 -16.63 5.21
N GLU A 235 -13.55 -16.62 4.98
CA GLU A 235 -14.13 -16.86 3.65
C GLU A 235 -13.64 -15.78 2.65
N ILE A 236 -13.70 -14.51 3.02
CA ILE A 236 -13.27 -13.39 2.16
C ILE A 236 -11.77 -13.52 1.81
N LEU A 237 -10.92 -13.95 2.74
CA LEU A 237 -9.49 -14.17 2.48
C LEU A 237 -9.20 -15.26 1.44
N THR A 238 -10.17 -16.07 1.04
CA THR A 238 -10.04 -17.07 -0.02
C THR A 238 -10.47 -16.58 -1.40
N LEU A 239 -11.12 -15.42 -1.50
CA LEU A 239 -11.65 -14.90 -2.76
C LEU A 239 -10.53 -14.45 -3.71
N ASN A 240 -10.79 -14.53 -5.01
CA ASN A 240 -9.89 -14.07 -6.08
C ASN A 240 -10.36 -12.73 -6.68
N GLU A 241 -10.71 -11.80 -5.82
CA GLU A 241 -11.13 -10.44 -6.19
C GLU A 241 -10.56 -9.43 -5.20
N PRO A 242 -10.61 -8.11 -5.47
CA PRO A 242 -10.18 -7.10 -4.50
C PRO A 242 -11.01 -7.16 -3.21
N ILE A 243 -10.37 -7.54 -2.11
CA ILE A 243 -11.05 -7.83 -0.83
C ILE A 243 -10.88 -6.74 0.23
N GLY A 244 -9.96 -5.82 0.06
CA GLY A 244 -9.57 -4.86 1.10
C GLY A 244 -10.75 -4.07 1.71
N ARG A 245 -11.75 -3.65 0.90
CA ARG A 245 -12.93 -2.93 1.41
C ARG A 245 -13.86 -3.83 2.24
N LYS A 246 -13.99 -5.10 1.86
CA LYS A 246 -14.82 -6.07 2.59
C LYS A 246 -14.21 -6.37 3.95
N LEU A 247 -12.87 -6.54 3.98
CA LEU A 247 -12.12 -6.76 5.21
C LEU A 247 -12.17 -5.53 6.14
N ASP A 248 -12.06 -4.32 5.60
CA ASP A 248 -12.19 -3.07 6.39
C ASP A 248 -13.57 -2.97 7.05
N PHE A 249 -14.64 -3.28 6.31
CA PHE A 249 -16.00 -3.33 6.86
C PHE A 249 -16.12 -4.34 8.01
N LEU A 250 -15.65 -5.58 7.82
CA LEU A 250 -15.71 -6.59 8.88
C LEU A 250 -14.87 -6.21 10.09
N THR A 251 -13.73 -5.56 9.89
CA THR A 251 -12.90 -5.08 10.99
C THR A 251 -13.61 -3.99 11.81
N GLN A 252 -14.40 -3.14 11.16
CA GLN A 252 -15.24 -2.16 11.85
C GLN A 252 -16.35 -2.84 12.67
N GLU A 253 -16.97 -3.90 12.12
CA GLU A 253 -17.98 -4.67 12.88
C GLU A 253 -17.35 -5.42 14.06
N LEU A 254 -16.17 -6.08 13.89
CA LEU A 254 -15.43 -6.68 15.01
C LEU A 254 -15.16 -5.65 16.12
N ASN A 255 -14.75 -4.45 15.75
CA ASN A 255 -14.47 -3.38 16.72
C ASN A 255 -15.76 -2.88 17.41
N ARG A 256 -16.87 -2.82 16.69
CA ARG A 256 -18.17 -2.47 17.23
C ARG A 256 -18.63 -3.45 18.28
N GLU A 257 -18.60 -4.76 18.00
CA GLU A 257 -19.00 -5.79 18.95
C GLU A 257 -18.06 -5.79 20.18
N ALA A 258 -16.74 -5.67 19.98
CA ALA A 258 -15.79 -5.55 21.09
C ALA A 258 -16.04 -4.31 21.97
N ASN A 259 -16.45 -3.17 21.40
CA ASN A 259 -16.85 -1.99 22.16
C ASN A 259 -18.11 -2.23 22.99
N THR A 260 -19.11 -2.92 22.40
CA THR A 260 -20.36 -3.24 23.11
C THR A 260 -20.08 -4.18 24.30
N ILE A 261 -19.28 -5.23 24.09
CA ILE A 261 -18.83 -6.10 25.18
C ILE A 261 -18.13 -5.27 26.27
N GLY A 262 -17.21 -4.38 25.89
CA GLY A 262 -16.49 -3.52 26.81
C GLY A 262 -17.40 -2.64 27.67
N SER A 263 -18.48 -2.11 27.12
CA SER A 263 -19.47 -1.30 27.85
C SER A 263 -20.33 -2.12 28.82
N LYS A 264 -20.54 -3.41 28.52
CA LYS A 264 -21.30 -4.35 29.36
C LYS A 264 -20.44 -5.07 30.40
N CYS A 265 -19.09 -5.07 30.24
CA CYS A 265 -18.17 -5.66 31.19
C CYS A 265 -18.04 -4.81 32.44
N GLN A 266 -18.63 -5.25 33.53
CA GLN A 266 -18.50 -4.60 34.86
C GLN A 266 -17.49 -5.34 35.75
N ASP A 267 -16.45 -5.92 35.15
CA ASP A 267 -15.43 -6.72 35.82
C ASP A 267 -14.04 -6.40 35.27
N ALA A 268 -13.05 -6.26 36.18
CA ALA A 268 -11.70 -5.84 35.81
C ALA A 268 -10.94 -6.91 34.99
N ALA A 269 -11.22 -8.21 35.22
CA ALA A 269 -10.58 -9.28 34.48
C ALA A 269 -11.11 -9.33 33.04
N LEU A 270 -12.43 -9.27 32.86
CA LEU A 270 -13.06 -9.19 31.55
C LEU A 270 -12.67 -7.93 30.78
N THR A 271 -12.58 -6.79 31.48
CA THR A 271 -12.13 -5.54 30.85
C THR A 271 -10.73 -5.68 30.25
N ARG A 272 -9.81 -6.37 30.94
CA ARG A 272 -8.46 -6.66 30.40
C ARG A 272 -8.50 -7.51 29.15
N LEU A 273 -9.35 -8.54 29.10
CA LEU A 273 -9.53 -9.37 27.90
C LEU A 273 -10.10 -8.56 26.71
N VAL A 274 -11.07 -7.69 26.99
CA VAL A 274 -11.64 -6.80 25.95
C VAL A 274 -10.59 -5.81 25.43
N VAL A 275 -9.72 -5.27 26.28
CA VAL A 275 -8.62 -4.40 25.83
C VAL A 275 -7.64 -5.18 24.94
N ALA A 276 -7.31 -6.42 25.30
CA ALA A 276 -6.49 -7.29 24.47
C ALA A 276 -7.16 -7.60 23.12
N LEU A 277 -8.45 -7.94 23.13
CA LEU A 277 -9.26 -8.17 21.95
C LEU A 277 -9.23 -6.97 20.99
N LYS A 278 -9.49 -5.78 21.50
CA LYS A 278 -9.44 -4.53 20.72
C LYS A 278 -8.05 -4.26 20.14
N SER A 279 -6.99 -4.56 20.89
CA SER A 279 -5.62 -4.43 20.42
C SER A 279 -5.34 -5.37 19.24
N GLU A 280 -5.81 -6.62 19.28
CA GLU A 280 -5.64 -7.54 18.15
C GLU A 280 -6.46 -7.11 16.92
N ILE A 281 -7.69 -6.64 17.12
CA ILE A 281 -8.52 -6.10 16.03
C ILE A 281 -7.83 -4.89 15.35
N GLU A 282 -7.20 -4.01 16.12
CA GLU A 282 -6.47 -2.87 15.54
C GLU A 282 -5.23 -3.31 14.77
N LYS A 283 -4.49 -4.31 15.26
CA LYS A 283 -3.38 -4.90 14.49
C LYS A 283 -3.85 -5.53 13.18
N ILE A 284 -5.01 -6.23 13.17
CA ILE A 284 -5.63 -6.72 11.93
C ILE A 284 -5.93 -5.55 11.00
N ARG A 285 -6.51 -4.46 11.51
CA ARG A 285 -6.83 -3.27 10.74
C ARG A 285 -5.61 -2.66 10.05
N GLU A 286 -4.47 -2.59 10.75
CA GLU A 286 -3.22 -2.10 10.18
C GLU A 286 -2.73 -2.99 9.01
N GLN A 287 -2.83 -4.32 9.15
CA GLN A 287 -2.40 -5.25 8.11
C GLN A 287 -3.28 -5.17 6.86
N ILE A 288 -4.59 -5.11 7.01
CA ILE A 288 -5.51 -5.08 5.86
C ILE A 288 -5.42 -3.78 5.06
N GLN A 289 -4.91 -2.69 5.64
CA GLN A 289 -4.67 -1.46 4.88
C GLN A 289 -3.70 -1.67 3.71
N ASN A 290 -2.87 -2.71 3.77
CA ASN A 290 -1.92 -3.06 2.72
C ASN A 290 -2.42 -4.18 1.80
N ILE A 291 -3.65 -4.66 1.95
CA ILE A 291 -4.27 -5.73 1.13
C ILE A 291 -5.14 -5.12 0.04
N GLU A 292 -4.92 -5.61 -1.20
CA GLU A 292 -5.77 -5.32 -2.35
C GLU A 292 -6.86 -6.36 -2.52
#